data_9d04f5ece74dd4b5b065f0067e25b181
#
_entry.id   9d04f5ece74dd4b5b065f0067e25b181
#
_cell.length_a   1.000
_cell.length_b   1.000
_cell.length_c   1.000
_cell.angle_alpha   90.00
_cell.angle_beta   90.00
_cell.angle_gamma   90.00
#
_symmetry.space_group_name_H-M   'P 1'
#
loop_
_entity.id
_entity.type
_entity.pdbx_description
1 polymer ?
#
loop_
_entity_poly.entity_id
_entity_poly.type
_entity_poly.pdbx_seq_one_letter_code
_entity_poly.pdbx_strand_id
1 'polypeptide(L)'
;METRRIKNQGAVGSCVAHSLSSIIEYYNYTQTGDDRPMSVGYIYGNRRTSDYEGEGMIMRDALEAVRQYGDVAHEEFPYNEEVPKMIKLFEYNGRKLFKKSYPNRISQYARVTSQNAIKSALMAGNPVLMAMVWYADMEVVDGVLTTSCLGYDGGHCMFIYGWDERGWKVQNSWGEDWGNHGCMIVPYDMDIEETWIVSDNIIENTTLKKPFSCMLSRPIAKIINKIVKIFNK
;
A
#
# COMPACT_ATOMS: atom_id res chain seq x y z
N MET A 1 -3.37 -4.17 -13.07
CA MET A 1 -2.48 -3.12 -12.54
C MET A 1 -1.05 -3.52 -12.84
N GLU A 2 -0.16 -2.59 -13.11
CA GLU A 2 1.27 -2.88 -13.27
C GLU A 2 2.04 -2.35 -12.07
N THR A 3 3.04 -3.11 -11.60
CA THR A 3 3.99 -2.63 -10.60
C THR A 3 4.93 -1.64 -11.27
N ARG A 4 5.36 -0.62 -10.53
CA ARG A 4 6.22 0.40 -11.13
C ARG A 4 7.64 0.31 -10.62
N ARG A 5 7.84 0.65 -9.38
CA ARG A 5 9.17 0.72 -8.76
C ARG A 5 9.24 -0.26 -7.60
N ILE A 6 10.17 -1.17 -7.66
CA ILE A 6 10.43 -2.09 -6.56
C ILE A 6 11.36 -1.39 -5.56
N LYS A 7 10.93 -1.31 -4.33
CA LYS A 7 11.70 -0.69 -3.24
C LYS A 7 12.43 -1.75 -2.43
N ASN A 8 13.42 -1.31 -1.66
CA ASN A 8 14.13 -2.17 -0.72
C ASN A 8 14.13 -1.53 0.67
N GLN A 9 13.54 -2.21 1.64
CA GLN A 9 13.45 -1.74 3.03
C GLN A 9 14.72 -1.98 3.85
N GLY A 10 15.67 -2.76 3.32
CA GLY A 10 16.85 -3.18 4.08
C GLY A 10 16.46 -4.00 5.30
N ALA A 11 17.17 -3.76 6.40
CA ALA A 11 16.95 -4.46 7.67
C ALA A 11 15.87 -3.84 8.57
N VAL A 12 15.20 -2.77 8.13
CA VAL A 12 14.23 -2.03 8.95
C VAL A 12 12.82 -2.58 8.77
N GLY A 13 12.06 -2.74 9.85
CA GLY A 13 10.65 -3.16 9.86
C GLY A 13 9.69 -2.12 9.26
N SER A 14 9.96 -1.61 8.06
CA SER A 14 9.23 -0.52 7.40
C SER A 14 8.33 -0.97 6.25
N CYS A 15 7.97 -2.26 6.19
CA CYS A 15 7.20 -2.88 5.11
C CYS A 15 5.85 -2.16 4.83
N VAL A 16 5.14 -1.73 5.89
CA VAL A 16 3.88 -0.98 5.74
C VAL A 16 4.10 0.36 5.02
N ALA A 17 5.14 1.10 5.41
CA ALA A 17 5.45 2.38 4.78
C ALA A 17 5.91 2.21 3.33
N HIS A 18 6.67 1.15 3.02
CA HIS A 18 7.09 0.81 1.67
C HIS A 18 5.90 0.50 0.77
N SER A 19 4.98 -0.33 1.24
CA SER A 19 3.77 -0.70 0.50
C SER A 19 2.86 0.51 0.26
N LEU A 20 2.64 1.35 1.27
CA LEU A 20 1.81 2.56 1.13
C LEU A 20 2.44 3.59 0.19
N SER A 21 3.75 3.82 0.28
CA SER A 21 4.46 4.71 -0.62
C SER A 21 4.38 4.22 -2.08
N SER A 22 4.47 2.91 -2.34
CA SER A 22 4.30 2.33 -3.67
C SER A 22 2.86 2.46 -4.19
N ILE A 23 1.87 2.33 -3.32
CA ILE A 23 0.44 2.55 -3.66
C ILE A 23 0.20 4.02 -4.04
N ILE A 24 0.81 4.97 -3.34
CA ILE A 24 0.70 6.40 -3.67
C ILE A 24 1.37 6.69 -5.02
N GLU A 25 2.55 6.12 -5.30
CA GLU A 25 3.20 6.22 -6.61
C GLU A 25 2.31 5.70 -7.73
N TYR A 26 1.64 4.56 -7.50
CA TYR A 26 0.70 4.02 -8.46
C TYR A 26 -0.44 5.01 -8.76
N TYR A 27 -1.03 5.64 -7.75
CA TYR A 27 -2.10 6.61 -7.93
C TYR A 27 -1.61 7.89 -8.62
N ASN A 28 -0.48 8.45 -8.17
CA ASN A 28 0.09 9.65 -8.79
C ASN A 28 0.33 9.43 -10.28
N TYR A 29 0.90 8.28 -10.64
CA TYR A 29 1.14 7.97 -12.03
C TYR A 29 -0.13 7.76 -12.83
N THR A 30 -1.07 6.95 -12.33
CA THR A 30 -2.29 6.61 -13.06
C THR A 30 -3.24 7.79 -13.22
N GLN A 31 -3.23 8.73 -12.30
CA GLN A 31 -4.13 9.88 -12.30
C GLN A 31 -3.53 11.11 -12.99
N THR A 32 -2.23 11.33 -12.84
CA THR A 32 -1.59 12.58 -13.28
C THR A 32 -0.39 12.37 -14.21
N GLY A 33 0.09 11.12 -14.37
CA GLY A 33 1.34 10.82 -15.06
C GLY A 33 2.60 11.14 -14.24
N ASP A 34 2.46 11.51 -12.98
CA ASP A 34 3.59 11.82 -12.09
C ASP A 34 4.31 10.52 -11.67
N ASP A 35 5.55 10.37 -12.11
CA ASP A 35 6.41 9.20 -11.86
C ASP A 35 7.49 9.45 -10.81
N ARG A 36 7.35 10.48 -9.98
CA ARG A 36 8.33 10.74 -8.93
C ARG A 36 8.27 9.68 -7.84
N PRO A 37 9.44 9.22 -7.33
CA PRO A 37 9.48 8.33 -6.18
C PRO A 37 8.93 9.06 -4.94
N MET A 38 8.08 8.36 -4.18
CA MET A 38 7.49 8.87 -2.96
C MET A 38 8.29 8.42 -1.73
N SER A 39 8.13 9.13 -0.62
CA SER A 39 9.00 9.02 0.54
C SER A 39 8.52 7.97 1.55
N VAL A 40 9.13 6.81 1.54
CA VAL A 40 8.98 5.84 2.65
C VAL A 40 9.38 6.45 3.99
N GLY A 41 10.43 7.26 4.01
CA GLY A 41 10.92 7.91 5.22
C GLY A 41 9.91 8.84 5.87
N TYR A 42 9.15 9.58 5.07
CA TYR A 42 8.11 10.47 5.56
C TYR A 42 6.95 9.69 6.22
N ILE A 43 6.46 8.64 5.57
CA ILE A 43 5.42 7.78 6.13
C ILE A 43 5.92 7.11 7.41
N TYR A 44 7.11 6.50 7.36
CA TYR A 44 7.66 5.77 8.51
C TYR A 44 8.04 6.67 9.67
N GLY A 45 8.56 7.86 9.40
CA GLY A 45 8.87 8.88 10.41
C GLY A 45 7.62 9.45 11.10
N ASN A 46 6.46 9.41 10.42
CA ASN A 46 5.17 9.86 10.96
C ASN A 46 4.41 8.76 11.73
N ARG A 47 5.09 7.69 12.16
CA ARG A 47 4.46 6.64 12.97
C ARG A 47 3.86 7.19 14.26
N ARG A 48 2.85 6.51 14.78
CA ARG A 48 2.31 6.85 16.10
C ARG A 48 3.33 6.57 17.20
N THR A 49 3.20 7.27 18.31
CA THR A 49 4.09 7.11 19.48
C THR A 49 4.09 5.66 20.00
N SER A 50 2.95 4.95 19.90
CA SER A 50 2.85 3.53 20.26
C SER A 50 3.73 2.60 19.44
N ASP A 51 4.14 3.04 18.24
CA ASP A 51 5.00 2.27 17.33
C ASP A 51 6.50 2.57 17.55
N TYR A 52 6.84 3.52 18.44
CA TYR A 52 8.22 4.00 18.61
C TYR A 52 9.12 3.10 19.48
N GLU A 53 8.55 2.24 20.31
CA GLU A 53 9.30 1.33 21.16
C GLU A 53 9.93 0.14 20.41
N GLY A 54 9.54 -0.02 19.13
CA GLY A 54 10.03 -1.08 18.27
C GLY A 54 10.05 -0.67 16.81
N GLU A 55 10.26 -1.64 15.95
CA GLU A 55 10.11 -1.50 14.52
C GLU A 55 8.69 -1.93 14.08
N GLY A 56 8.31 -1.52 12.88
CA GLY A 56 7.00 -1.84 12.35
C GLY A 56 6.00 -0.69 12.44
N MET A 57 4.82 -0.93 11.92
CA MET A 57 3.68 -0.02 11.95
C MET A 57 2.38 -0.81 12.02
N ILE A 58 1.41 -0.30 12.76
CA ILE A 58 0.03 -0.80 12.71
C ILE A 58 -0.61 -0.33 11.40
N MET A 59 -1.03 -1.25 10.54
CA MET A 59 -1.54 -0.94 9.19
C MET A 59 -2.66 0.10 9.19
N ARG A 60 -3.66 -0.08 10.08
CA ARG A 60 -4.77 0.87 10.20
C ARG A 60 -4.32 2.28 10.56
N ASP A 61 -3.35 2.40 11.45
CA ASP A 61 -2.83 3.69 11.89
C ASP A 61 -2.01 4.37 10.81
N ALA A 62 -1.24 3.58 10.05
CA ALA A 62 -0.50 4.05 8.88
C ALA A 62 -1.44 4.53 7.76
N LEU A 63 -2.51 3.78 7.47
CA LEU A 63 -3.54 4.18 6.51
C LEU A 63 -4.22 5.49 6.93
N GLU A 64 -4.56 5.64 8.20
CA GLU A 64 -5.15 6.88 8.71
C GLU A 64 -4.16 8.05 8.64
N ALA A 65 -2.88 7.82 8.95
CA ALA A 65 -1.85 8.85 8.83
C ALA A 65 -1.69 9.33 7.39
N VAL A 66 -1.62 8.41 6.42
CA VAL A 66 -1.51 8.75 5.00
C VAL A 66 -2.80 9.42 4.48
N ARG A 67 -3.96 9.03 4.98
CA ARG A 67 -5.23 9.70 4.67
C ARG A 67 -5.28 11.14 5.18
N GLN A 68 -4.72 11.39 6.34
CA GLN A 68 -4.70 12.74 6.96
C GLN A 68 -3.58 13.63 6.41
N TYR A 69 -2.38 13.08 6.27
CA TYR A 69 -1.16 13.85 6.03
C TYR A 69 -0.55 13.61 4.65
N GLY A 70 -0.88 12.50 3.98
CA GLY A 70 -0.31 12.17 2.68
C GLY A 70 1.15 11.74 2.74
N ASP A 71 1.83 11.92 1.62
CA ASP A 71 3.25 11.61 1.44
C ASP A 71 3.94 12.72 0.62
N VAL A 72 5.26 12.79 0.66
CA VAL A 72 6.07 13.73 -0.11
C VAL A 72 6.97 13.00 -1.10
N ALA A 73 7.50 13.71 -2.09
CA ALA A 73 8.54 13.15 -2.95
C ALA A 73 9.75 12.71 -2.13
N HIS A 74 10.40 11.61 -2.56
CA HIS A 74 11.56 11.03 -1.87
C HIS A 74 12.68 12.06 -1.61
N GLU A 75 12.93 12.95 -2.56
CA GLU A 75 13.95 13.99 -2.46
C GLU A 75 13.71 14.99 -1.32
N GLU A 76 12.44 15.19 -0.92
CA GLU A 76 12.06 16.10 0.16
C GLU A 76 12.31 15.49 1.54
N PHE A 77 12.21 14.17 1.64
CA PHE A 77 12.44 13.43 2.87
C PHE A 77 12.96 12.02 2.55
N PRO A 78 14.27 11.87 2.30
CA PRO A 78 14.85 10.59 1.93
C PRO A 78 14.70 9.52 3.02
N TYR A 79 14.50 8.27 2.59
CA TYR A 79 14.52 7.12 3.49
C TYR A 79 15.90 6.93 4.11
N ASN A 80 15.92 6.56 5.38
CA ASN A 80 17.13 6.26 6.12
C ASN A 80 16.91 5.02 6.99
N GLU A 81 17.82 4.07 6.96
CA GLU A 81 17.73 2.84 7.75
C GLU A 81 18.00 3.05 9.24
N GLU A 82 18.44 4.25 9.64
CA GLU A 82 18.54 4.62 11.05
C GLU A 82 17.21 5.13 11.58
N VAL A 83 16.37 4.25 12.13
CA VAL A 83 15.01 4.57 12.60
C VAL A 83 14.96 5.77 13.57
N PRO A 84 15.82 5.89 14.60
CA PRO A 84 15.80 7.03 15.49
C PRO A 84 16.07 8.35 14.77
N LYS A 85 16.88 8.31 13.70
CA LYS A 85 17.18 9.48 12.89
C LYS A 85 15.98 9.89 12.03
N MET A 86 15.26 8.95 11.42
CA MET A 86 14.03 9.25 10.68
C MET A 86 12.99 9.92 11.57
N ILE A 87 12.77 9.40 12.77
CA ILE A 87 11.81 9.96 13.72
C ILE A 87 12.19 11.40 14.09
N LYS A 88 13.45 11.64 14.46
CA LYS A 88 13.94 12.98 14.78
C LYS A 88 13.83 13.95 13.61
N LEU A 89 14.16 13.50 12.40
CA LEU A 89 14.02 14.31 11.20
C LEU A 89 12.56 14.64 10.93
N PHE A 90 11.64 13.70 11.16
CA PHE A 90 10.22 13.96 11.01
C PHE A 90 9.71 14.97 12.04
N GLU A 91 10.06 14.83 13.30
CA GLU A 91 9.71 15.78 14.36
C GLU A 91 10.17 17.19 14.03
N TYR A 92 11.36 17.33 13.45
CA TYR A 92 11.94 18.63 13.11
C TYR A 92 11.42 19.21 11.79
N ASN A 93 11.36 18.41 10.73
CA ASN A 93 11.04 18.84 9.37
C ASN A 93 9.69 18.39 8.85
N GLY A 94 9.18 17.24 9.30
CA GLY A 94 8.01 16.60 8.72
C GLY A 94 6.78 17.50 8.69
N ARG A 95 6.52 18.20 9.78
CA ARG A 95 5.37 19.12 9.87
C ARG A 95 5.47 20.30 8.89
N LYS A 96 6.68 20.72 8.52
CA LYS A 96 6.89 21.77 7.51
C LYS A 96 6.51 21.34 6.11
N LEU A 97 6.51 20.01 5.88
CA LEU A 97 6.20 19.40 4.59
C LEU A 97 4.71 19.11 4.39
N PHE A 98 3.84 19.33 5.37
CA PHE A 98 2.41 19.02 5.27
C PHE A 98 1.71 19.65 4.05
N LYS A 99 2.10 20.88 3.66
CA LYS A 99 1.54 21.50 2.46
C LYS A 99 1.94 20.76 1.18
N LYS A 100 3.13 20.15 1.16
CA LYS A 100 3.65 19.38 0.02
C LYS A 100 3.10 17.96 0.00
N SER A 101 2.86 17.37 1.17
CA SER A 101 2.34 16.01 1.30
C SER A 101 0.84 15.92 1.03
N TYR A 102 0.10 16.98 1.32
CA TYR A 102 -1.36 17.01 1.25
C TYR A 102 -1.96 16.58 -0.11
N PRO A 103 -1.39 16.92 -1.27
CA PRO A 103 -1.87 16.43 -2.55
C PRO A 103 -1.76 14.91 -2.75
N ASN A 104 -0.83 14.26 -2.04
CA ASN A 104 -0.54 12.83 -2.17
C ASN A 104 -1.16 12.02 -1.01
N ARG A 105 -2.41 12.31 -0.67
CA ARG A 105 -3.17 11.57 0.35
C ARG A 105 -3.99 10.49 -0.33
N ILE A 106 -4.20 9.38 0.36
CA ILE A 106 -5.28 8.48 0.00
C ILE A 106 -6.62 9.09 0.45
N SER A 107 -7.70 8.87 -0.30
CA SER A 107 -9.01 9.42 0.03
C SER A 107 -9.74 8.56 1.07
N GLN A 108 -9.64 7.24 0.97
CA GLN A 108 -10.34 6.30 1.86
C GLN A 108 -9.67 4.92 1.87
N TYR A 109 -9.97 4.16 2.90
CA TYR A 109 -9.57 2.77 3.02
C TYR A 109 -10.69 1.95 3.69
N ALA A 110 -10.73 0.64 3.41
CA ALA A 110 -11.71 -0.25 4.01
C ALA A 110 -11.11 -1.64 4.22
N ARG A 111 -11.34 -2.23 5.39
CA ARG A 111 -10.99 -3.63 5.65
C ARG A 111 -11.86 -4.55 4.81
N VAL A 112 -11.26 -5.59 4.24
CA VAL A 112 -11.96 -6.62 3.48
C VAL A 112 -11.45 -8.00 3.88
N THR A 113 -12.33 -9.01 3.78
CA THR A 113 -11.98 -10.39 4.17
C THR A 113 -12.34 -11.41 3.10
N SER A 114 -13.05 -11.01 2.04
CA SER A 114 -13.45 -11.95 1.01
C SER A 114 -12.64 -11.78 -0.28
N GLN A 115 -12.28 -12.88 -0.90
CA GLN A 115 -11.58 -12.88 -2.19
C GLN A 115 -12.36 -12.10 -3.27
N ASN A 116 -13.69 -12.21 -3.29
CA ASN A 116 -14.51 -11.47 -4.25
C ASN A 116 -14.45 -9.95 -4.06
N ALA A 117 -14.39 -9.48 -2.80
CA ALA A 117 -14.24 -8.07 -2.51
C ALA A 117 -12.85 -7.56 -2.93
N ILE A 118 -11.79 -8.34 -2.68
CA ILE A 118 -10.43 -8.04 -3.14
C ILE A 118 -10.40 -7.95 -4.67
N LYS A 119 -10.92 -8.96 -5.40
CA LYS A 119 -10.98 -8.94 -6.87
C LYS A 119 -11.78 -7.74 -7.39
N SER A 120 -12.91 -7.42 -6.76
CA SER A 120 -13.71 -6.25 -7.14
C SER A 120 -12.97 -4.92 -6.95
N ALA A 121 -12.20 -4.80 -5.86
CA ALA A 121 -11.36 -3.62 -5.62
C ALA A 121 -10.28 -3.46 -6.69
N LEU A 122 -9.58 -4.55 -7.01
CA LEU A 122 -8.54 -4.57 -8.03
C LEU A 122 -9.08 -4.27 -9.44
N MET A 123 -10.28 -4.79 -9.79
CA MET A 123 -10.96 -4.43 -11.03
C MET A 123 -11.33 -2.95 -11.11
N ALA A 124 -11.60 -2.33 -9.96
CA ALA A 124 -11.87 -0.89 -9.87
C ALA A 124 -10.60 -0.03 -9.84
N GLY A 125 -9.40 -0.64 -9.99
CA GLY A 125 -8.11 0.06 -9.96
C GLY A 125 -7.61 0.37 -8.55
N ASN A 126 -8.17 -0.27 -7.50
CA ASN A 126 -7.73 -0.04 -6.13
C ASN A 126 -6.79 -1.17 -5.66
N PRO A 127 -5.52 -0.88 -5.35
CA PRO A 127 -4.63 -1.82 -4.72
C PRO A 127 -5.13 -2.23 -3.33
N VAL A 128 -4.71 -3.44 -2.91
CA VAL A 128 -5.10 -3.96 -1.59
C VAL A 128 -3.86 -4.20 -0.75
N LEU A 129 -3.70 -3.43 0.31
CA LEU A 129 -2.67 -3.64 1.32
C LEU A 129 -2.96 -4.94 2.05
N MET A 130 -1.96 -5.79 2.26
CA MET A 130 -2.10 -7.08 2.95
C MET A 130 -1.01 -7.30 3.98
N ALA A 131 -1.33 -8.00 5.05
CA ALA A 131 -0.37 -8.52 6.01
C ALA A 131 -0.55 -10.02 6.21
N MET A 132 0.55 -10.72 6.37
CA MET A 132 0.59 -12.14 6.69
C MET A 132 1.75 -12.45 7.64
N VAL A 133 1.67 -13.58 8.31
CA VAL A 133 2.84 -14.13 9.03
C VAL A 133 3.90 -14.51 8.02
N TRP A 134 5.13 -14.13 8.31
CA TRP A 134 6.29 -14.57 7.55
C TRP A 134 7.04 -15.66 8.32
N TYR A 135 7.39 -16.73 7.61
CA TYR A 135 8.16 -17.83 8.15
C TYR A 135 9.55 -17.89 7.53
N ALA A 136 10.53 -18.35 8.28
CA ALA A 136 11.92 -18.40 7.83
C ALA A 136 12.13 -19.36 6.63
N ASP A 137 11.24 -20.33 6.44
CA ASP A 137 11.23 -21.28 5.32
C ASP A 137 10.44 -20.79 4.09
N MET A 138 9.93 -19.56 4.11
CA MET A 138 9.25 -18.99 2.95
C MET A 138 10.23 -18.69 1.82
N GLU A 139 9.93 -19.24 0.65
CA GLU A 139 10.69 -19.04 -0.58
C GLU A 139 9.77 -18.84 -1.79
N VAL A 140 10.29 -18.23 -2.83
CA VAL A 140 9.57 -18.04 -4.10
C VAL A 140 10.15 -19.02 -5.13
N VAL A 141 9.36 -20.03 -5.48
CA VAL A 141 9.71 -21.04 -6.48
C VAL A 141 8.83 -20.83 -7.70
N ASP A 142 9.44 -20.67 -8.87
CA ASP A 142 8.73 -20.39 -10.14
C ASP A 142 7.74 -19.22 -10.05
N GLY A 143 8.11 -18.22 -9.24
CA GLY A 143 7.29 -17.03 -9.01
C GLY A 143 6.15 -17.20 -8.01
N VAL A 144 6.02 -18.35 -7.37
CA VAL A 144 4.97 -18.68 -6.39
C VAL A 144 5.57 -18.83 -4.99
N LEU A 145 4.95 -18.21 -4.00
CA LEU A 145 5.34 -18.34 -2.60
C LEU A 145 5.03 -19.73 -2.07
N THR A 146 6.01 -20.35 -1.43
CA THR A 146 5.91 -21.68 -0.81
C THR A 146 6.39 -21.62 0.64
N THR A 147 5.84 -22.49 1.51
CA THR A 147 6.26 -22.62 2.91
C THR A 147 5.73 -23.92 3.51
N SER A 148 6.41 -24.43 4.53
CA SER A 148 5.92 -25.45 5.45
C SER A 148 5.52 -24.86 6.81
N CYS A 149 5.46 -23.53 6.92
CA CYS A 149 5.15 -22.77 8.13
C CYS A 149 6.13 -23.03 9.28
N LEU A 150 7.42 -23.12 8.97
CA LEU A 150 8.48 -23.40 9.93
C LEU A 150 9.26 -22.13 10.24
N GLY A 151 9.55 -21.91 11.53
CA GLY A 151 10.40 -20.81 11.98
C GLY A 151 9.69 -19.45 11.81
N TYR A 152 8.80 -19.13 12.78
CA TYR A 152 8.15 -17.80 12.82
C TYR A 152 9.20 -16.69 12.79
N ASP A 153 9.10 -15.78 11.85
CA ASP A 153 10.03 -14.65 11.66
C ASP A 153 9.36 -13.31 12.00
N GLY A 154 8.08 -13.16 11.71
CA GLY A 154 7.33 -11.93 12.05
C GLY A 154 6.12 -11.68 11.17
N GLY A 155 5.51 -10.52 11.35
CA GLY A 155 4.48 -10.01 10.45
C GLY A 155 5.09 -9.28 9.26
N HIS A 156 4.60 -9.49 8.05
CA HIS A 156 5.07 -8.81 6.86
C HIS A 156 3.92 -8.18 6.08
N CYS A 157 4.12 -6.93 5.65
CA CYS A 157 3.14 -6.16 4.89
C CYS A 157 3.61 -5.95 3.46
N MET A 158 2.70 -6.20 2.53
CA MET A 158 2.89 -6.05 1.08
C MET A 158 1.59 -5.52 0.46
N PHE A 159 1.51 -5.42 -0.85
CA PHE A 159 0.22 -5.11 -1.47
C PHE A 159 -0.08 -5.97 -2.70
N ILE A 160 -1.36 -6.31 -2.83
CA ILE A 160 -1.92 -7.04 -3.97
C ILE A 160 -2.21 -6.02 -5.07
N TYR A 161 -1.68 -6.28 -6.28
CA TYR A 161 -1.93 -5.46 -7.46
C TYR A 161 -2.70 -6.20 -8.56
N GLY A 162 -2.96 -7.50 -8.39
CA GLY A 162 -3.68 -8.31 -9.36
C GLY A 162 -3.88 -9.74 -8.87
N TRP A 163 -4.28 -10.62 -9.76
CA TRP A 163 -4.44 -12.05 -9.51
C TRP A 163 -4.37 -12.85 -10.82
N ASP A 164 -4.17 -14.15 -10.72
CA ASP A 164 -4.39 -15.13 -11.77
C ASP A 164 -4.98 -16.42 -11.17
N GLU A 165 -4.95 -17.53 -11.90
CA GLU A 165 -5.48 -18.82 -11.44
C GLU A 165 -4.69 -19.41 -10.26
N ARG A 166 -3.42 -19.05 -10.09
CA ARG A 166 -2.53 -19.55 -9.02
C ARG A 166 -2.72 -18.79 -7.70
N GLY A 167 -3.10 -17.49 -7.74
CA GLY A 167 -3.22 -16.69 -6.52
C GLY A 167 -3.18 -15.18 -6.76
N TRP A 168 -2.82 -14.47 -5.69
CA TRP A 168 -2.67 -13.02 -5.67
C TRP A 168 -1.31 -12.60 -6.21
N LYS A 169 -1.28 -11.65 -7.14
CA LYS A 169 -0.06 -10.98 -7.58
C LYS A 169 0.31 -9.91 -6.57
N VAL A 170 1.44 -10.08 -5.92
CA VAL A 170 1.87 -9.28 -4.79
C VAL A 170 3.21 -8.62 -5.09
N GLN A 171 3.34 -7.33 -4.79
CA GLN A 171 4.62 -6.63 -4.79
C GLN A 171 5.18 -6.60 -3.38
N ASN A 172 6.45 -6.99 -3.26
CA ASN A 172 7.25 -6.95 -2.05
C ASN A 172 8.15 -5.71 -2.01
N SER A 173 8.87 -5.52 -0.91
CA SER A 173 9.80 -4.42 -0.64
C SER A 173 11.21 -4.88 -0.27
N TRP A 174 11.71 -5.90 -0.97
CA TRP A 174 13.06 -6.46 -0.74
C TRP A 174 13.99 -6.36 -1.96
N GLY A 175 13.70 -5.39 -2.85
CA GLY A 175 14.48 -5.14 -4.05
C GLY A 175 14.09 -6.01 -5.24
N GLU A 176 14.59 -5.62 -6.41
CA GLU A 176 14.26 -6.28 -7.69
C GLU A 176 14.88 -7.68 -7.83
N ASP A 177 15.98 -7.94 -7.12
CA ASP A 177 16.67 -9.25 -7.16
C ASP A 177 15.95 -10.32 -6.35
N TRP A 178 14.96 -9.95 -5.54
CA TRP A 178 14.18 -10.87 -4.73
C TRP A 178 12.95 -11.40 -5.51
N GLY A 179 12.66 -12.70 -5.35
CA GLY A 179 11.48 -13.34 -5.95
C GLY A 179 11.47 -13.25 -7.47
N ASN A 180 10.32 -12.96 -8.03
CA ASN A 180 10.17 -12.69 -9.47
C ASN A 180 10.18 -11.17 -9.72
N HIS A 181 11.38 -10.59 -9.85
CA HIS A 181 11.59 -9.15 -10.00
C HIS A 181 10.86 -8.33 -8.92
N GLY A 182 11.08 -8.67 -7.64
CA GLY A 182 10.47 -8.00 -6.48
C GLY A 182 9.00 -8.35 -6.24
N CYS A 183 8.45 -9.28 -7.00
CA CYS A 183 7.06 -9.72 -6.92
C CYS A 183 6.95 -11.22 -6.70
N MET A 184 5.75 -11.67 -6.35
CA MET A 184 5.41 -13.08 -6.22
C MET A 184 3.91 -13.32 -6.43
N ILE A 185 3.54 -14.58 -6.58
CA ILE A 185 2.17 -15.05 -6.43
C ILE A 185 2.02 -15.62 -5.01
N VAL A 186 1.03 -15.11 -4.28
CA VAL A 186 0.61 -15.69 -3.00
C VAL A 186 -0.60 -16.58 -3.27
N PRO A 187 -0.51 -17.92 -3.07
CA PRO A 187 -1.62 -18.82 -3.27
C PRO A 187 -2.88 -18.44 -2.49
N TYR A 188 -4.05 -18.76 -3.02
CA TYR A 188 -5.34 -18.38 -2.39
C TYR A 188 -5.63 -19.08 -1.07
N ASP A 189 -4.96 -20.17 -0.77
CA ASP A 189 -5.04 -20.95 0.47
C ASP A 189 -4.02 -20.52 1.53
N MET A 190 -3.11 -19.60 1.19
CA MET A 190 -2.23 -18.96 2.19
C MET A 190 -3.05 -18.15 3.19
N ASP A 191 -2.66 -18.22 4.45
CA ASP A 191 -3.29 -17.45 5.52
C ASP A 191 -2.86 -16.00 5.46
N ILE A 192 -3.82 -15.12 5.14
CA ILE A 192 -3.65 -13.66 5.11
C ILE A 192 -4.39 -13.09 6.30
N GLU A 193 -3.67 -12.54 7.26
CA GLU A 193 -4.23 -12.05 8.52
C GLU A 193 -5.08 -10.79 8.34
N GLU A 194 -4.65 -9.90 7.44
CA GLU A 194 -5.29 -8.60 7.31
C GLU A 194 -5.20 -8.06 5.88
N THR A 195 -6.32 -7.54 5.37
CA THR A 195 -6.38 -6.88 4.06
C THR A 195 -7.20 -5.61 4.09
N TRP A 196 -6.68 -4.56 3.41
CA TRP A 196 -7.31 -3.25 3.31
C TRP A 196 -7.32 -2.77 1.86
N ILE A 197 -8.51 -2.48 1.34
CA ILE A 197 -8.62 -1.71 0.10
C ILE A 197 -8.10 -0.31 0.39
N VAL A 198 -7.23 0.17 -0.46
CA VAL A 198 -6.77 1.56 -0.45
C VAL A 198 -7.37 2.22 -1.67
N SER A 199 -7.97 3.39 -1.52
CA SER A 199 -8.57 4.13 -2.63
C SER A 199 -8.16 5.59 -2.59
N ASP A 200 -7.79 6.10 -3.75
CA ASP A 200 -7.58 7.51 -4.00
C ASP A 200 -8.44 7.95 -5.18
N ASN A 201 -9.70 8.22 -4.91
CA ASN A 201 -10.55 8.88 -5.87
C ASN A 201 -10.33 10.39 -5.73
N ILE A 202 -9.53 10.98 -6.61
CA ILE A 202 -9.62 12.42 -6.83
C ILE A 202 -11.05 12.68 -7.32
N ILE A 203 -11.94 13.04 -6.42
CA ILE A 203 -13.20 13.67 -6.80
C ILE A 203 -12.80 15.04 -7.27
N GLU A 204 -12.55 15.13 -8.55
CA GLU A 204 -12.27 16.40 -9.21
C GLU A 204 -13.34 17.43 -8.88
N ASN A 205 -12.94 18.52 -8.26
CA ASN A 205 -13.52 19.82 -8.54
C ASN A 205 -12.87 20.36 -9.83
N THR A 206 -12.91 19.62 -10.91
CA THR A 206 -12.62 20.11 -12.25
C THR A 206 -13.87 20.01 -13.08
N THR A 207 -14.38 21.17 -13.46
CA THR A 207 -15.38 21.34 -14.52
C THR A 207 -15.06 20.44 -15.70
N LEU A 208 -15.78 19.33 -15.79
CA LEU A 208 -15.71 18.38 -16.89
C LEU A 208 -15.95 19.11 -18.21
N LYS A 209 -14.93 19.29 -19.01
CA LYS A 209 -15.10 19.34 -20.46
C LYS A 209 -15.47 17.93 -20.91
N LYS A 210 -16.74 17.73 -21.28
CA LYS A 210 -17.24 16.58 -22.05
C LYS A 210 -16.42 16.44 -23.34
N PRO A 211 -16.43 15.31 -24.05
CA PRO A 211 -16.99 14.00 -23.82
C PRO A 211 -16.16 12.85 -24.42
N PHE A 212 -16.42 11.64 -24.05
CA PHE A 212 -16.60 10.57 -25.04
C PHE A 212 -17.68 9.59 -24.54
N SER A 213 -18.73 9.47 -25.34
CA SER A 213 -19.79 8.51 -25.14
C SER A 213 -19.27 7.09 -25.37
N CYS A 214 -19.24 6.30 -24.31
CA CYS A 214 -19.47 4.87 -24.43
C CYS A 214 -20.30 4.45 -23.23
N MET A 215 -21.46 3.94 -23.52
CA MET A 215 -22.39 3.37 -22.57
C MET A 215 -21.73 2.19 -21.87
N LEU A 216 -21.43 2.34 -20.59
CA LEU A 216 -21.41 1.24 -19.65
C LEU A 216 -22.08 1.71 -18.37
N SER A 217 -23.11 0.98 -18.02
CA SER A 217 -24.11 1.23 -17.01
C SER A 217 -23.54 1.41 -15.60
N ARG A 218 -24.02 2.46 -14.93
CA ARG A 218 -23.86 2.71 -13.49
C ARG A 218 -24.45 1.56 -12.66
N PRO A 219 -23.60 0.69 -12.04
CA PRO A 219 -24.02 0.18 -10.74
C PRO A 219 -22.92 0.18 -9.67
N ILE A 220 -21.65 0.46 -9.96
CA ILE A 220 -20.53 0.15 -9.04
C ILE A 220 -20.41 1.17 -7.89
N ALA A 221 -20.58 2.46 -8.14
CA ALA A 221 -20.54 3.48 -7.08
C ALA A 221 -21.62 3.29 -5.99
N LYS A 222 -22.76 2.70 -6.36
CA LYS A 222 -23.82 2.36 -5.39
C LYS A 222 -23.47 1.15 -4.51
N ILE A 223 -22.59 0.26 -4.96
CA ILE A 223 -22.18 -0.93 -4.21
C ILE A 223 -21.15 -0.54 -3.15
N ILE A 224 -20.18 0.30 -3.49
CA ILE A 224 -19.18 0.79 -2.52
C ILE A 224 -19.84 1.60 -1.41
N ASN A 225 -20.74 2.53 -1.74
CA ASN A 225 -21.50 3.29 -0.73
C ASN A 225 -22.47 2.43 0.10
N LYS A 226 -22.87 1.27 -0.40
CA LYS A 226 -23.70 0.33 0.35
C LYS A 226 -22.87 -0.53 1.31
N ILE A 227 -21.65 -0.87 0.91
CA ILE A 227 -20.67 -1.61 1.74
C ILE A 227 -20.22 -0.72 2.90
N VAL A 228 -19.85 0.54 2.65
CA VAL A 228 -19.44 1.49 3.72
C VAL A 228 -20.56 1.76 4.73
N LYS A 229 -21.84 1.75 4.29
CA LYS A 229 -23.01 1.92 5.23
C LYS A 229 -23.32 0.68 6.07
N ILE A 230 -22.86 -0.50 5.69
CA ILE A 230 -23.10 -1.74 6.46
C ILE A 230 -22.09 -1.87 7.61
N PHE A 231 -20.91 -1.26 7.51
CA PHE A 231 -19.83 -1.40 8.49
C PHE A 231 -19.69 -0.22 9.47
N ASN A 232 -20.52 0.83 9.33
CA ASN A 232 -20.59 1.96 10.27
C ASN A 232 -21.82 1.88 11.24
N LYS A 233 -22.32 0.67 11.50
CA LYS A 233 -23.27 0.42 12.57
C LYS A 233 -22.66 -0.46 13.64
#